data_2801a73c94557e59f70b0a6b3949a33e
#
_entry.id   2801a73c94557e59f70b0a6b3949a33e
#
_cell.length_a   1.000
_cell.length_b   1.000
_cell.length_c   1.000
_cell.angle_alpha   90.00
_cell.angle_beta   90.00
_cell.angle_gamma   90.00
#
_symmetry.space_group_name_H-M   'P 1'
#
loop_
_entity.id
_entity.type
_entity.pdbx_description
1 polymer ?
#
loop_
_entity_poly.entity_id
_entity_poly.type
_entity_poly.pdbx_seq_one_letter_code
_entity_poly.pdbx_strand_id
1 'polypeptide(L)'
;GITATAGIGTNLYLAKVAMDIIAKHLPADKYGVRIGELDEIKYRKLLWDHQPLTDFWRVGRGYARKLAQHGMYTMGDIARCSIGKDGDYLNEELLYKLFGVNAELLIDHAWGCESCTMHAIKHYQPSNHSFSSGQVLMSGYTFSKAKLVAKEMTEQLILDLVAKTMTTNQ
;
A
#
# COMPACT_ATOMS: atom_id res chain seq x y z
N GLY A 1 -12.27 4.97 25.75
CA GLY A 1 -12.66 5.62 24.50
C GLY A 1 -11.93 5.00 23.29
N ILE A 2 -12.43 5.24 22.09
CA ILE A 2 -11.78 4.82 20.86
C ILE A 2 -10.86 5.96 20.40
N THR A 3 -9.60 5.66 20.12
CA THR A 3 -8.68 6.60 19.48
C THR A 3 -8.63 6.31 17.98
N ALA A 4 -8.52 7.36 17.17
CA ALA A 4 -8.43 7.24 15.73
C ALA A 4 -7.28 8.08 15.17
N THR A 5 -6.80 7.70 13.99
CA THR A 5 -5.88 8.51 13.19
C THR A 5 -6.55 8.88 11.87
N ALA A 6 -6.34 10.09 11.41
CA ALA A 6 -6.81 10.58 10.13
C ALA A 6 -5.66 11.22 9.35
N GLY A 7 -5.69 11.09 8.02
CA GLY A 7 -4.72 11.71 7.13
C GLY A 7 -5.42 12.59 6.11
N ILE A 8 -4.92 13.80 5.93
CA ILE A 8 -5.32 14.76 4.91
C ILE A 8 -4.17 14.88 3.92
N GLY A 9 -4.47 14.79 2.64
CA GLY A 9 -3.45 14.89 1.59
C GLY A 9 -4.04 15.43 0.30
N THR A 10 -3.21 16.00 -0.55
CA THR A 10 -3.57 16.49 -1.89
C THR A 10 -3.93 15.34 -2.85
N ASN A 11 -3.52 14.11 -2.53
CA ASN A 11 -3.88 12.88 -3.22
C ASN A 11 -4.03 11.71 -2.23
N LEU A 12 -4.50 10.55 -2.71
CA LEU A 12 -4.78 9.37 -1.88
C LEU A 12 -3.52 8.82 -1.19
N TYR A 13 -2.38 8.82 -1.89
CA TYR A 13 -1.13 8.34 -1.32
C TYR A 13 -0.70 9.23 -0.16
N LEU A 14 -0.67 10.54 -0.34
CA LEU A 14 -0.27 11.49 0.70
C LEU A 14 -1.23 11.47 1.89
N ALA A 15 -2.54 11.34 1.66
CA ALA A 15 -3.50 11.16 2.75
C ALA A 15 -3.22 9.88 3.55
N LYS A 16 -2.92 8.77 2.87
CA LYS A 16 -2.58 7.50 3.53
C LYS A 16 -1.27 7.59 4.32
N VAL A 17 -0.22 8.18 3.75
CA VAL A 17 1.08 8.37 4.40
C VAL A 17 0.97 9.34 5.59
N ALA A 18 0.20 10.42 5.46
CA ALA A 18 -0.09 11.34 6.56
C ALA A 18 -0.74 10.62 7.74
N MET A 19 -1.69 9.72 7.47
CA MET A 19 -2.35 8.92 8.50
C MET A 19 -1.39 7.92 9.17
N ASP A 20 -0.59 7.21 8.36
CA ASP A 20 0.22 6.10 8.86
C ASP A 20 1.52 6.54 9.53
N ILE A 21 2.14 7.63 9.08
CA ILE A 21 3.44 8.10 9.57
C ILE A 21 3.28 9.34 10.44
N ILE A 22 2.63 10.40 9.94
CA ILE A 22 2.57 11.67 10.65
C ILE A 22 1.58 11.64 11.82
N ALA A 23 0.33 11.25 11.58
CA ALA A 23 -0.73 11.31 12.58
C ALA A 23 -0.44 10.47 13.83
N LYS A 24 0.24 9.34 13.68
CA LYS A 24 0.60 8.46 14.81
C LYS A 24 1.51 9.12 15.85
N HIS A 25 2.30 10.10 15.45
CA HIS A 25 3.24 10.82 16.31
C HIS A 25 2.71 12.16 16.83
N LEU A 26 1.50 12.56 16.39
CA LEU A 26 0.87 13.79 16.85
C LEU A 26 0.00 13.55 18.11
N PRO A 27 -0.18 14.58 18.96
CA PRO A 27 -1.14 14.50 20.05
C PRO A 27 -2.56 14.36 19.51
N ALA A 28 -3.41 13.64 20.24
CA ALA A 28 -4.82 13.57 19.93
C ALA A 28 -5.52 14.90 20.25
N ASP A 29 -6.53 15.23 19.46
CA ASP A 29 -7.43 16.35 19.76
C ASP A 29 -8.39 16.04 20.92
N LYS A 30 -9.27 16.96 21.25
CA LYS A 30 -10.26 16.81 22.34
C LYS A 30 -11.25 15.66 22.14
N TYR A 31 -11.34 15.10 20.93
CA TYR A 31 -12.18 13.96 20.58
C TYR A 31 -11.42 12.64 20.51
N GLY A 32 -10.11 12.65 20.78
CA GLY A 32 -9.26 11.48 20.71
C GLY A 32 -8.75 11.15 19.29
N VAL A 33 -8.84 12.11 18.36
CA VAL A 33 -8.40 11.93 16.96
C VAL A 33 -7.05 12.58 16.76
N ARG A 34 -6.14 11.88 16.10
CA ARG A 34 -4.83 12.39 15.63
C ARG A 34 -4.91 12.65 14.15
N ILE A 35 -4.64 13.87 13.73
CA ILE A 35 -4.79 14.29 12.33
C ILE A 35 -3.45 14.71 11.78
N GLY A 36 -2.97 13.99 10.74
CA GLY A 36 -1.78 14.36 9.96
C GLY A 36 -2.18 14.98 8.63
N GLU A 37 -1.37 15.92 8.13
CA GLU A 37 -1.60 16.60 6.86
C GLU A 37 -0.31 16.65 6.05
N LEU A 38 -0.38 16.26 4.77
CA LEU A 38 0.71 16.30 3.80
C LEU A 38 0.24 16.86 2.46
N ASP A 39 1.06 17.74 1.90
CA ASP A 39 1.16 18.04 0.48
C ASP A 39 2.51 17.53 -0.05
N GLU A 40 2.76 17.62 -1.36
CA GLU A 40 3.97 17.13 -2.00
C GLU A 40 5.24 17.80 -1.47
N ILE A 41 5.17 19.09 -1.09
CA ILE A 41 6.31 19.83 -0.57
C ILE A 41 6.63 19.40 0.86
N LYS A 42 5.60 19.31 1.72
CA LYS A 42 5.74 18.83 3.10
C LYS A 42 6.24 17.39 3.12
N TYR A 43 5.70 16.53 2.24
CA TYR A 43 6.13 15.15 2.09
C TYR A 43 7.63 15.04 1.83
N ARG A 44 8.14 15.77 0.82
CA ARG A 44 9.57 15.75 0.48
C ARG A 44 10.44 16.31 1.60
N LYS A 45 10.00 17.38 2.26
CA LYS A 45 10.76 17.98 3.38
C LYS A 45 10.82 17.12 4.62
N LEU A 46 9.75 16.40 4.94
CA LEU A 46 9.61 15.70 6.22
C LEU A 46 9.91 14.21 6.12
N LEU A 47 9.65 13.59 4.96
CA LEU A 47 9.63 12.14 4.85
C LEU A 47 10.56 11.56 3.79
N TRP A 48 11.25 12.37 2.99
CA TRP A 48 12.20 11.84 2.01
C TRP A 48 13.34 11.05 2.66
N ASP A 49 13.76 11.40 3.87
CA ASP A 49 14.81 10.71 4.62
C ASP A 49 14.26 9.78 5.71
N HIS A 50 12.93 9.60 5.76
CA HIS A 50 12.28 8.72 6.74
C HIS A 50 12.65 7.26 6.51
N GLN A 51 12.89 6.55 7.59
CA GLN A 51 13.14 5.11 7.66
C GLN A 51 12.32 4.47 8.78
N PRO A 52 11.91 3.21 8.62
CA PRO A 52 12.19 2.31 7.50
C PRO A 52 11.27 2.55 6.31
N LEU A 53 11.71 2.17 5.10
CA LEU A 53 10.89 2.23 3.88
C LEU A 53 9.57 1.45 3.99
N THR A 54 9.50 0.44 4.84
CA THR A 54 8.30 -0.38 5.05
C THR A 54 7.15 0.34 5.74
N ASP A 55 7.37 1.55 6.25
CA ASP A 55 6.31 2.40 6.81
C ASP A 55 5.45 3.03 5.70
N PHE A 56 6.02 3.14 4.50
CA PHE A 56 5.32 3.69 3.35
C PHE A 56 4.38 2.67 2.72
N TRP A 57 3.19 3.13 2.41
CA TRP A 57 2.18 2.31 1.75
C TRP A 57 2.73 1.70 0.45
N ARG A 58 2.45 0.41 0.25
CA ARG A 58 2.90 -0.44 -0.87
C ARG A 58 4.40 -0.78 -0.90
N VAL A 59 5.19 -0.34 0.07
CA VAL A 59 6.58 -0.79 0.20
C VAL A 59 6.68 -1.91 1.24
N GLY A 60 6.65 -3.15 0.79
CA GLY A 60 6.82 -4.32 1.66
C GLY A 60 8.30 -4.67 1.87
N ARG A 61 8.56 -5.63 2.77
CA ARG A 61 9.92 -6.13 3.11
C ARG A 61 10.71 -6.59 1.88
N GLY A 62 10.03 -7.18 0.87
CA GLY A 62 10.66 -7.62 -0.37
C GLY A 62 11.22 -6.47 -1.19
N TYR A 63 10.45 -5.38 -1.32
CA TYR A 63 10.87 -4.15 -2.00
C TYR A 63 12.02 -3.49 -1.26
N ALA A 64 11.85 -3.25 0.05
CA ALA A 64 12.90 -2.63 0.88
C ALA A 64 14.23 -3.40 0.80
N ARG A 65 14.20 -4.74 0.83
CA ARG A 65 15.40 -5.57 0.71
C ARG A 65 16.08 -5.45 -0.65
N LYS A 66 15.30 -5.44 -1.75
CA LYS A 66 15.86 -5.26 -3.09
C LYS A 66 16.49 -3.87 -3.25
N LEU A 67 15.82 -2.82 -2.78
CA LEU A 67 16.34 -1.45 -2.82
C LEU A 67 17.64 -1.31 -2.00
N ALA A 68 17.68 -1.89 -0.80
CA ALA A 68 18.86 -1.87 0.07
C ALA A 68 20.09 -2.51 -0.57
N GLN A 69 19.94 -3.52 -1.44
CA GLN A 69 21.06 -4.14 -2.20
C GLN A 69 21.73 -3.15 -3.16
N HIS A 70 21.04 -2.06 -3.52
CA HIS A 70 21.53 -0.99 -4.38
C HIS A 70 21.75 0.33 -3.62
N GLY A 71 21.80 0.27 -2.28
CA GLY A 71 22.05 1.45 -1.44
C GLY A 71 20.88 2.43 -1.31
N MET A 72 19.68 2.03 -1.69
CA MET A 72 18.47 2.86 -1.55
C MET A 72 17.69 2.47 -0.28
N TYR A 73 17.64 3.37 0.68
CA TYR A 73 17.02 3.14 2.00
C TYR A 73 15.84 4.06 2.30
N THR A 74 15.63 5.08 1.46
CA THR A 74 14.64 6.13 1.66
C THR A 74 13.86 6.41 0.39
N MET A 75 12.68 7.07 0.52
CA MET A 75 11.93 7.52 -0.65
C MET A 75 12.71 8.58 -1.45
N GLY A 76 13.50 9.42 -0.77
CA GLY A 76 14.39 10.35 -1.43
C GLY A 76 15.47 9.68 -2.27
N ASP A 77 15.99 8.51 -1.87
CA ASP A 77 16.95 7.74 -2.68
C ASP A 77 16.29 7.23 -3.96
N ILE A 78 15.06 6.73 -3.87
CA ILE A 78 14.29 6.25 -5.02
C ILE A 78 14.00 7.41 -5.99
N ALA A 79 13.55 8.54 -5.46
CA ALA A 79 13.30 9.74 -6.25
C ALA A 79 14.57 10.23 -6.98
N ARG A 80 15.71 10.26 -6.29
CA ARG A 80 17.00 10.63 -6.90
C ARG A 80 17.44 9.61 -7.97
N CYS A 81 17.23 8.33 -7.72
CA CYS A 81 17.52 7.27 -8.69
C CYS A 81 16.69 7.46 -9.97
N SER A 82 15.42 7.83 -9.87
CA SER A 82 14.53 7.98 -11.04
C SER A 82 14.92 9.11 -12.00
N ILE A 83 15.77 10.05 -11.57
CA ILE A 83 16.29 11.15 -12.39
C ILE A 83 17.77 10.98 -12.75
N GLY A 84 18.36 9.81 -12.47
CA GLY A 84 19.71 9.46 -12.90
C GLY A 84 19.83 9.49 -14.42
N LYS A 85 21.02 9.87 -14.92
CA LYS A 85 21.27 9.95 -16.35
C LYS A 85 21.47 8.56 -16.96
N ASP A 86 21.28 8.48 -18.27
CA ASP A 86 21.62 7.29 -19.03
C ASP A 86 23.10 6.92 -18.80
N GLY A 87 23.33 5.68 -18.40
CA GLY A 87 24.66 5.17 -18.07
C GLY A 87 25.07 5.27 -16.59
N ASP A 88 24.33 6.02 -15.77
CA ASP A 88 24.53 5.99 -14.32
C ASP A 88 24.05 4.64 -13.76
N TYR A 89 24.73 4.13 -12.71
CA TYR A 89 24.33 2.88 -12.06
C TYR A 89 22.93 3.00 -11.40
N LEU A 90 22.63 4.15 -10.79
CA LEU A 90 21.35 4.46 -10.22
C LEU A 90 20.57 5.35 -11.21
N ASN A 91 19.69 4.74 -11.96
CA ASN A 91 18.81 5.41 -12.92
C ASN A 91 17.44 4.75 -12.94
N GLU A 92 16.54 5.27 -13.73
CA GLU A 92 15.17 4.76 -13.86
C GLU A 92 15.14 3.30 -14.38
N GLU A 93 16.03 2.94 -15.31
CA GLU A 93 16.10 1.59 -15.87
C GLU A 93 16.36 0.53 -14.79
N LEU A 94 17.20 0.85 -13.79
CA LEU A 94 17.44 -0.03 -12.67
C LEU A 94 16.14 -0.31 -11.90
N LEU A 95 15.31 0.71 -11.65
CA LEU A 95 14.03 0.53 -10.97
C LEU A 95 13.08 -0.37 -11.77
N TYR A 96 13.00 -0.17 -13.09
CA TYR A 96 12.21 -1.05 -13.97
C TYR A 96 12.75 -2.47 -14.02
N LYS A 97 14.06 -2.66 -14.01
CA LYS A 97 14.70 -3.99 -13.94
C LYS A 97 14.35 -4.72 -12.63
N LEU A 98 14.24 -4.00 -11.52
CA LEU A 98 13.95 -4.58 -10.20
C LEU A 98 12.46 -4.88 -10.00
N PHE A 99 11.58 -4.03 -10.51
CA PHE A 99 10.16 -4.04 -10.15
C PHE A 99 9.20 -4.14 -11.35
N GLY A 100 9.71 -4.12 -12.58
CA GLY A 100 8.90 -4.10 -13.79
C GLY A 100 7.98 -2.87 -13.82
N VAL A 101 6.78 -3.01 -14.35
CA VAL A 101 5.76 -1.94 -14.42
C VAL A 101 5.43 -1.31 -13.06
N ASN A 102 5.64 -2.02 -11.97
CA ASN A 102 5.41 -1.45 -10.62
C ASN A 102 6.45 -0.38 -10.24
N ALA A 103 7.53 -0.21 -11.02
CA ALA A 103 8.48 0.88 -10.84
C ALA A 103 7.82 2.25 -11.03
N GLU A 104 6.90 2.41 -11.97
CA GLU A 104 6.15 3.65 -12.21
C GLU A 104 5.48 4.14 -10.93
N LEU A 105 4.67 3.27 -10.32
CA LEU A 105 3.97 3.61 -9.10
C LEU A 105 4.93 3.89 -7.93
N LEU A 106 6.03 3.15 -7.86
CA LEU A 106 7.04 3.37 -6.82
C LEU A 106 7.73 4.73 -6.99
N ILE A 107 8.05 5.13 -8.23
CA ILE A 107 8.63 6.43 -8.57
C ILE A 107 7.63 7.55 -8.26
N ASP A 108 6.38 7.42 -8.71
CA ASP A 108 5.33 8.41 -8.42
C ASP A 108 5.19 8.62 -6.91
N HIS A 109 5.10 7.55 -6.14
CA HIS A 109 5.00 7.63 -4.69
C HIS A 109 6.26 8.23 -4.05
N ALA A 110 7.46 7.98 -4.58
CA ALA A 110 8.69 8.60 -4.10
C ALA A 110 8.68 10.12 -4.30
N TRP A 111 8.03 10.61 -5.35
CA TRP A 111 7.81 12.05 -5.60
C TRP A 111 6.60 12.62 -4.85
N GLY A 112 5.77 11.79 -4.23
CA GLY A 112 4.53 12.18 -3.57
C GLY A 112 3.35 12.32 -4.53
N CYS A 113 3.42 11.70 -5.70
CA CYS A 113 2.37 11.71 -6.72
C CYS A 113 1.49 10.45 -6.62
N GLU A 114 0.22 10.59 -6.99
CA GLU A 114 -0.72 9.49 -7.16
C GLU A 114 -1.73 9.86 -8.24
N SER A 115 -1.74 9.09 -9.30
CA SER A 115 -2.63 9.32 -10.45
C SER A 115 -4.05 8.79 -10.21
N CYS A 116 -4.21 7.82 -9.30
CA CYS A 116 -5.51 7.24 -8.99
C CYS A 116 -6.37 8.20 -8.17
N THR A 117 -7.52 8.57 -8.70
CA THR A 117 -8.48 9.46 -8.05
C THR A 117 -9.64 8.70 -7.43
N MET A 118 -10.38 9.32 -6.48
CA MET A 118 -11.63 8.75 -5.96
C MET A 118 -12.67 8.52 -7.06
N HIS A 119 -12.68 9.36 -8.09
CA HIS A 119 -13.54 9.18 -9.24
C HIS A 119 -13.17 7.90 -10.01
N ALA A 120 -11.88 7.69 -10.29
CA ALA A 120 -11.39 6.49 -10.96
C ALA A 120 -11.75 5.22 -10.17
N ILE A 121 -11.58 5.24 -8.85
CA ILE A 121 -11.95 4.10 -7.98
C ILE A 121 -13.45 3.79 -8.06
N LYS A 122 -14.31 4.82 -7.98
CA LYS A 122 -15.77 4.64 -8.00
C LYS A 122 -16.29 4.12 -9.34
N HIS A 123 -15.60 4.42 -10.43
CA HIS A 123 -16.00 4.02 -11.79
C HIS A 123 -15.21 2.82 -12.32
N TYR A 124 -14.30 2.27 -11.50
CA TYR A 124 -13.52 1.11 -11.90
C TYR A 124 -14.43 -0.12 -12.07
N GLN A 125 -14.38 -0.71 -13.26
CA GLN A 125 -15.02 -1.98 -13.55
C GLN A 125 -13.93 -3.03 -13.79
N PRO A 126 -13.83 -4.05 -12.91
CA PRO A 126 -12.81 -5.10 -13.09
C PRO A 126 -13.11 -5.92 -14.34
N SER A 127 -12.07 -6.17 -15.14
CA SER A 127 -12.16 -7.03 -16.32
C SER A 127 -12.32 -8.52 -15.95
N ASN A 128 -11.86 -8.90 -14.76
CA ASN A 128 -11.98 -10.24 -14.23
C ASN A 128 -12.63 -10.21 -12.85
N HIS A 129 -13.52 -11.16 -12.61
CA HIS A 129 -14.15 -11.35 -11.31
C HIS A 129 -13.53 -12.55 -10.63
N SER A 130 -13.03 -12.37 -9.41
CA SER A 130 -12.54 -13.46 -8.56
C SER A 130 -13.15 -13.36 -7.17
N PHE A 131 -13.41 -14.52 -6.57
CA PHE A 131 -13.80 -14.64 -5.18
C PHE A 131 -12.64 -15.24 -4.40
N SER A 132 -12.35 -14.66 -3.25
CA SER A 132 -11.35 -15.18 -2.34
C SER A 132 -11.88 -15.18 -0.91
N SER A 133 -11.49 -16.19 -0.14
CA SER A 133 -11.75 -16.26 1.29
C SER A 133 -10.41 -16.40 2.01
N GLY A 134 -10.25 -15.71 3.13
CA GLY A 134 -9.04 -15.80 3.94
C GLY A 134 -9.37 -15.78 5.43
N GLN A 135 -8.71 -16.64 6.19
CA GLN A 135 -8.84 -16.70 7.65
C GLN A 135 -7.46 -16.65 8.30
N VAL A 136 -7.28 -15.74 9.25
CA VAL A 136 -6.09 -15.71 10.10
C VAL A 136 -6.28 -16.65 11.27
N LEU A 137 -5.40 -17.65 11.39
CA LEU A 137 -5.44 -18.60 12.49
C LEU A 137 -4.72 -18.03 13.71
N MET A 138 -5.31 -18.19 14.90
CA MET A 138 -4.73 -17.71 16.18
C MET A 138 -3.48 -18.49 16.61
N SER A 139 -3.31 -19.71 16.10
CA SER A 139 -2.17 -20.60 16.39
C SER A 139 -1.93 -21.56 15.23
N GLY A 140 -0.80 -22.28 15.26
CA GLY A 140 -0.55 -23.35 14.30
C GLY A 140 -1.57 -24.51 14.45
N TYR A 141 -2.12 -24.96 13.31
CA TYR A 141 -3.06 -26.08 13.27
C TYR A 141 -2.37 -27.37 12.78
N THR A 142 -2.80 -28.50 13.28
CA THR A 142 -2.45 -29.79 12.71
C THR A 142 -3.04 -29.94 11.31
N PHE A 143 -2.47 -30.82 10.47
CA PHE A 143 -2.96 -31.03 9.11
C PHE A 143 -4.47 -31.32 9.05
N SER A 144 -4.98 -32.17 9.97
CA SER A 144 -6.40 -32.52 10.01
C SER A 144 -7.30 -31.31 10.30
N LYS A 145 -6.91 -30.45 11.25
CA LYS A 145 -7.64 -29.23 11.55
C LYS A 145 -7.55 -28.21 10.40
N ALA A 146 -6.37 -28.03 9.81
CA ALA A 146 -6.19 -27.14 8.66
C ALA A 146 -7.03 -27.60 7.45
N LYS A 147 -7.10 -28.91 7.19
CA LYS A 147 -7.94 -29.49 6.14
C LYS A 147 -9.43 -29.24 6.39
N LEU A 148 -9.89 -29.32 7.64
CA LEU A 148 -11.30 -29.03 7.97
C LEU A 148 -11.62 -27.55 7.70
N VAL A 149 -10.78 -26.62 8.20
CA VAL A 149 -10.95 -25.18 7.95
C VAL A 149 -10.95 -24.87 6.46
N ALA A 150 -10.05 -25.44 5.68
CA ALA A 150 -10.02 -25.24 4.22
C ALA A 150 -11.31 -25.73 3.54
N LYS A 151 -11.90 -26.83 4.00
CA LYS A 151 -13.21 -27.29 3.49
C LYS A 151 -14.33 -26.32 3.82
N GLU A 152 -14.44 -25.90 5.08
CA GLU A 152 -15.45 -24.92 5.51
C GLU A 152 -15.34 -23.60 4.74
N MET A 153 -14.11 -23.11 4.54
CA MET A 153 -13.86 -21.89 3.75
C MET A 153 -14.27 -22.08 2.28
N THR A 154 -14.04 -23.29 1.71
CA THR A 154 -14.43 -23.58 0.33
C THR A 154 -15.95 -23.62 0.20
N GLU A 155 -16.64 -24.28 1.13
CA GLU A 155 -18.11 -24.33 1.15
C GLU A 155 -18.71 -22.93 1.26
N GLN A 156 -18.22 -22.11 2.18
CA GLN A 156 -18.68 -20.72 2.32
C GLN A 156 -18.44 -19.91 1.05
N LEU A 157 -17.27 -20.05 0.42
CA LEU A 157 -16.94 -19.36 -0.82
C LEU A 157 -17.89 -19.73 -1.97
N ILE A 158 -18.28 -21.02 -2.05
CA ILE A 158 -19.25 -21.49 -3.05
C ILE A 158 -20.65 -20.89 -2.76
N LEU A 159 -21.09 -20.88 -1.50
CA LEU A 159 -22.36 -20.26 -1.13
C LEU A 159 -22.40 -18.78 -1.46
N ASP A 160 -21.33 -18.04 -1.18
CA ASP A 160 -21.21 -16.62 -1.50
C ASP A 160 -21.24 -16.39 -3.03
N LEU A 161 -20.58 -17.25 -3.79
CA LEU A 161 -20.60 -17.18 -5.27
C LEU A 161 -22.00 -17.41 -5.81
N VAL A 162 -22.70 -18.44 -5.34
CA VAL A 162 -24.09 -18.75 -5.75
C VAL A 162 -25.02 -17.59 -5.39
N ALA A 163 -24.96 -17.09 -4.17
CA ALA A 163 -25.80 -15.95 -3.75
C ALA A 163 -25.59 -14.73 -4.64
N LYS A 164 -24.35 -14.39 -4.97
CA LYS A 164 -24.03 -13.25 -5.82
C LYS A 164 -24.46 -13.44 -7.28
N THR A 165 -24.31 -14.64 -7.84
CA THR A 165 -24.78 -14.89 -9.22
C THR A 165 -26.29 -14.91 -9.33
N MET A 166 -27.01 -15.36 -8.31
CA MET A 166 -28.46 -15.32 -8.30
C MET A 166 -29.04 -13.90 -8.12
N THR A 167 -28.33 -13.01 -7.44
CA THR A 167 -28.76 -11.61 -7.26
C THR A 167 -28.46 -10.73 -8.46
N THR A 168 -27.56 -11.11 -9.36
CA THR A 168 -27.22 -10.33 -10.57
C THR A 168 -28.09 -10.66 -11.78
N ASN A 169 -28.91 -11.70 -11.71
CA ASN A 169 -29.83 -12.11 -12.79
C ASN A 169 -31.31 -11.67 -12.51
N GLN A 170 -31.54 -10.80 -11.58
CA GLN A 170 -32.80 -10.09 -11.35
C GLN A 170 -32.64 -8.62 -11.75
#